data_e14cae6a75ed3d6bd927ed0ad78ed077
#
_entry.id   e14cae6a75ed3d6bd927ed0ad78ed077
#
_cell.length_a   1.000
_cell.length_b   1.000
_cell.length_c   1.000
_cell.angle_alpha   90.00
_cell.angle_beta   90.00
_cell.angle_gamma   90.00
#
_symmetry.space_group_name_H-M   'P 1'
#
loop_
_entity.id
_entity.type
_entity.pdbx_description
1 polymer ?
#
loop_
_entity_poly.entity_id
_entity_poly.type
_entity_poly.pdbx_seq_one_letter_code
_entity_poly.pdbx_strand_id
1 'polypeptide(L)'
;VKLTTPAATQKMTATFTGDVLMTPIATGETPSRVGVALVRFTPGARTHWHVHPMGQVLHVTDGTALVGTRDGAVVRARAGDTVVCSPGEEHWHGATADAFAAHLAIHESADTADGGTSPVTWLEPVSDEDYQRAQA
;
A
#
# COMPACT_ATOMS: atom_id res chain seq x y z
N VAL A 1 -21.93 8.79 15.70
CA VAL A 1 -21.69 7.44 15.14
C VAL A 1 -22.30 7.40 13.74
N LYS A 2 -21.54 6.87 12.78
CA LYS A 2 -21.94 6.91 11.38
C LYS A 2 -21.56 5.59 10.71
N LEU A 3 -22.51 4.98 10.02
CA LEU A 3 -22.26 3.85 9.15
C LEU A 3 -21.87 4.34 7.77
N THR A 4 -20.77 3.82 7.22
CA THR A 4 -20.40 4.04 5.82
C THR A 4 -20.35 2.71 5.09
N THR A 5 -20.62 2.74 3.80
CA THR A 5 -20.48 1.57 2.93
C THR A 5 -19.28 1.78 1.99
N PRO A 6 -18.61 0.71 1.54
CA PRO A 6 -17.48 0.86 0.64
C PRO A 6 -17.86 1.60 -0.64
N ALA A 7 -16.97 2.45 -1.12
CA ALA A 7 -17.09 3.05 -2.44
C ALA A 7 -16.81 2.00 -3.53
N ALA A 8 -17.04 2.38 -4.79
CA ALA A 8 -16.77 1.49 -5.91
C ALA A 8 -15.28 1.10 -5.98
N THR A 9 -15.01 -0.16 -6.28
CA THR A 9 -13.65 -0.66 -6.51
C THR A 9 -13.09 -0.04 -7.79
N GLN A 10 -11.83 0.36 -7.74
CA GLN A 10 -11.11 0.97 -8.85
C GLN A 10 -9.90 0.11 -9.22
N LYS A 11 -9.62 0.00 -10.52
CA LYS A 11 -8.38 -0.58 -11.00
C LYS A 11 -7.29 0.49 -10.96
N MET A 12 -6.23 0.24 -10.23
CA MET A 12 -5.09 1.14 -10.11
C MET A 12 -4.11 0.90 -11.26
N THR A 13 -3.67 1.96 -11.94
CA THR A 13 -2.83 1.82 -13.13
C THR A 13 -1.54 2.63 -13.09
N ALA A 14 -1.59 3.89 -12.67
CA ALA A 14 -0.49 4.82 -12.88
C ALA A 14 0.75 4.56 -12.01
N THR A 15 0.58 4.07 -10.78
CA THR A 15 1.66 3.89 -9.79
C THR A 15 1.79 2.44 -9.33
N PHE A 16 1.37 1.52 -10.21
CA PHE A 16 1.35 0.09 -9.93
C PHE A 16 1.87 -0.69 -11.16
N THR A 17 2.47 -1.83 -10.90
CA THR A 17 2.83 -2.82 -11.91
C THR A 17 1.89 -4.01 -11.73
N GLY A 18 1.30 -4.51 -12.83
CA GLY A 18 0.31 -5.57 -12.79
C GLY A 18 -1.08 -5.07 -12.40
N ASP A 19 -2.00 -5.99 -12.18
CA ASP A 19 -3.39 -5.66 -11.89
C ASP A 19 -3.61 -5.53 -10.39
N VAL A 20 -4.00 -4.33 -9.97
CA VAL A 20 -4.28 -3.99 -8.58
C VAL A 20 -5.64 -3.33 -8.49
N LEU A 21 -6.47 -3.81 -7.57
CA LEU A 21 -7.81 -3.28 -7.32
C LEU A 21 -7.83 -2.62 -5.94
N MET A 22 -8.38 -1.43 -5.87
CA MET A 22 -8.48 -0.67 -4.62
C MET A 22 -9.93 -0.31 -4.34
N THR A 23 -10.37 -0.58 -3.13
CA THR A 23 -11.70 -0.21 -2.65
C THR A 23 -11.54 0.75 -1.48
N PRO A 24 -11.91 2.02 -1.60
CA PRO A 24 -11.92 2.94 -0.47
C PRO A 24 -12.90 2.44 0.61
N ILE A 25 -12.45 2.41 1.85
CA ILE A 25 -13.24 1.91 2.99
C ILE A 25 -13.77 3.08 3.81
N ALA A 26 -12.89 3.96 4.27
CA ALA A 26 -13.26 5.06 5.15
C ALA A 26 -12.26 6.20 5.05
N THR A 27 -12.75 7.40 5.32
CA THR A 27 -11.95 8.60 5.47
C THR A 27 -12.38 9.28 6.78
N GLY A 28 -11.40 9.70 7.58
CA GLY A 28 -11.68 10.43 8.82
C GLY A 28 -12.31 11.78 8.55
N GLU A 29 -13.08 12.25 9.52
CA GLU A 29 -13.63 13.60 9.51
C GLU A 29 -12.65 14.56 10.21
N THR A 30 -12.52 15.77 9.68
CA THR A 30 -11.66 16.82 10.28
C THR A 30 -11.93 16.93 11.79
N PRO A 31 -10.89 16.90 12.67
CA PRO A 31 -9.47 17.03 12.38
C PRO A 31 -8.74 15.72 12.02
N SER A 32 -9.41 14.59 11.99
CA SER A 32 -8.80 13.32 11.58
C SER A 32 -8.44 13.36 10.09
N ARG A 33 -7.26 12.85 9.77
CA ARG A 33 -6.76 12.74 8.38
C ARG A 33 -6.55 11.29 7.97
N VAL A 34 -7.14 10.35 8.71
CA VAL A 34 -6.99 8.92 8.42
C VAL A 34 -7.70 8.55 7.14
N GLY A 35 -7.06 7.70 6.34
CA GLY A 35 -7.66 7.05 5.19
C GLY A 35 -7.44 5.55 5.29
N VAL A 36 -8.45 4.78 4.91
CA VAL A 36 -8.42 3.31 4.92
C VAL A 36 -8.92 2.80 3.57
N ALA A 37 -8.17 1.92 2.94
CA ALA A 37 -8.56 1.26 1.70
C ALA A 37 -8.23 -0.23 1.76
N LEU A 38 -9.02 -1.03 1.07
CA LEU A 38 -8.70 -2.43 0.80
C LEU A 38 -7.99 -2.50 -0.55
N VAL A 39 -6.79 -3.05 -0.58
CA VAL A 39 -5.99 -3.18 -1.80
C VAL A 39 -5.76 -4.65 -2.09
N ARG A 40 -6.08 -5.07 -3.32
CA ARG A 40 -5.96 -6.44 -3.78
C ARG A 40 -4.98 -6.51 -4.93
N PHE A 41 -4.00 -7.41 -4.80
CA PHE A 41 -2.93 -7.59 -5.78
C PHE A 41 -3.08 -8.96 -6.44
N THR A 42 -3.14 -8.99 -7.75
CA THR A 42 -3.03 -10.25 -8.51
C THR A 42 -1.58 -10.76 -8.44
N PRO A 43 -1.33 -12.05 -8.76
CA PRO A 43 0.04 -12.59 -8.75
C PRO A 43 1.00 -11.72 -9.57
N GLY A 44 2.12 -11.37 -9.00
CA GLY A 44 3.13 -10.51 -9.62
C GLY A 44 2.89 -9.01 -9.50
N ALA A 45 1.71 -8.60 -9.08
CA ALA A 45 1.39 -7.18 -8.97
C ALA A 45 2.01 -6.54 -7.73
N ARG A 46 2.39 -5.27 -7.87
CA ARG A 46 3.04 -4.50 -6.82
C ARG A 46 2.88 -3.01 -7.04
N THR A 47 3.06 -2.24 -5.98
CA THR A 47 3.15 -0.78 -6.07
C THR A 47 4.49 -0.37 -6.68
N HIS A 48 4.58 0.86 -7.17
CA HIS A 48 5.86 1.54 -7.32
C HIS A 48 6.50 1.80 -5.94
N TRP A 49 7.77 2.16 -5.92
CA TRP A 49 8.38 2.74 -4.73
C TRP A 49 7.60 3.97 -4.32
N HIS A 50 7.43 4.16 -3.03
CA HIS A 50 6.73 5.33 -2.51
C HIS A 50 7.10 5.58 -1.05
N VAL A 51 6.67 6.73 -0.55
CA VAL A 51 6.92 7.14 0.82
C VAL A 51 5.66 7.77 1.39
N HIS A 52 5.37 7.49 2.65
CA HIS A 52 4.29 8.11 3.40
C HIS A 52 4.89 9.04 4.46
N PRO A 53 4.66 10.35 4.38
CA PRO A 53 5.23 11.28 5.37
C PRO A 53 4.77 11.00 6.79
N MET A 54 3.56 10.44 6.96
CA MET A 54 3.01 10.08 8.27
C MET A 54 3.10 8.57 8.56
N GLY A 55 3.81 7.81 7.72
CA GLY A 55 3.85 6.36 7.81
C GLY A 55 2.61 5.67 7.25
N GLN A 56 2.66 4.36 7.24
CA GLN A 56 1.56 3.53 6.76
C GLN A 56 1.47 2.23 7.58
N VAL A 57 0.26 1.80 7.84
CA VAL A 57 -0.01 0.49 8.44
C VAL A 57 -0.67 -0.38 7.37
N LEU A 58 -0.13 -1.58 7.17
CA LEU A 58 -0.66 -2.58 6.24
C LEU A 58 -1.10 -3.79 7.06
N HIS A 59 -2.40 -4.06 7.06
CA HIS A 59 -2.95 -5.24 7.71
C HIS A 59 -3.37 -6.25 6.65
N VAL A 60 -2.66 -7.38 6.58
CA VAL A 60 -2.90 -8.41 5.55
C VAL A 60 -4.17 -9.17 5.88
N THR A 61 -5.08 -9.23 4.92
CA THR A 61 -6.36 -9.93 5.06
C THR A 61 -6.38 -11.27 4.34
N ASP A 62 -5.66 -11.39 3.22
CA ASP A 62 -5.62 -12.61 2.40
C ASP A 62 -4.24 -12.81 1.79
N GLY A 63 -3.84 -14.06 1.67
CA GLY A 63 -2.60 -14.46 1.00
C GLY A 63 -1.35 -14.04 1.76
N THR A 64 -0.28 -13.81 1.01
CA THR A 64 1.01 -13.35 1.52
C THR A 64 1.41 -12.07 0.79
N ALA A 65 1.55 -10.99 1.52
CA ALA A 65 2.05 -9.73 0.99
C ALA A 65 3.57 -9.64 1.17
N LEU A 66 4.23 -9.04 0.20
CA LEU A 66 5.64 -8.67 0.27
C LEU A 66 5.74 -7.17 0.52
N VAL A 67 6.64 -6.77 1.41
CA VAL A 67 6.97 -5.37 1.62
C VAL A 67 8.49 -5.24 1.56
N GLY A 68 8.99 -4.49 0.60
CA GLY A 68 10.43 -4.31 0.37
C GLY A 68 10.91 -2.90 0.70
N THR A 69 12.13 -2.80 1.20
CA THR A 69 12.80 -1.53 1.51
C THR A 69 14.07 -1.36 0.68
N ARG A 70 14.63 -0.14 0.64
CA ARG A 70 15.77 0.20 -0.23
C ARG A 70 17.06 -0.57 0.10
N ASP A 71 17.22 -1.01 1.33
CA ASP A 71 18.35 -1.82 1.75
C ASP A 71 18.29 -3.29 1.28
N GLY A 72 17.23 -3.65 0.57
CA GLY A 72 17.01 -5.00 0.05
C GLY A 72 16.29 -5.93 1.02
N ALA A 73 15.93 -5.46 2.21
CA ALA A 73 15.14 -6.26 3.13
C ALA A 73 13.72 -6.45 2.58
N VAL A 74 13.16 -7.64 2.80
CA VAL A 74 11.80 -7.98 2.39
C VAL A 74 11.08 -8.66 3.55
N VAL A 75 9.94 -8.10 3.91
CA VAL A 75 9.03 -8.70 4.88
C VAL A 75 7.98 -9.51 4.12
N ARG A 76 7.75 -10.74 4.58
CA ARG A 76 6.65 -11.59 4.12
C ARG A 76 5.58 -11.63 5.21
N ALA A 77 4.46 -11.00 4.94
CA ALA A 77 3.35 -10.91 5.89
C ALA A 77 2.18 -11.75 5.39
N ARG A 78 1.65 -12.60 6.25
CA ARG A 78 0.50 -13.47 5.97
C ARG A 78 -0.79 -12.85 6.49
N ALA A 79 -1.92 -13.41 6.09
CA ALA A 79 -3.22 -13.00 6.60
C ALA A 79 -3.22 -12.97 8.14
N GLY A 80 -3.62 -11.83 8.71
CA GLY A 80 -3.58 -11.56 10.15
C GLY A 80 -2.36 -10.79 10.63
N ASP A 81 -1.28 -10.75 9.83
CA ASP A 81 -0.08 -9.97 10.18
C ASP A 81 -0.28 -8.49 9.85
N THR A 82 0.46 -7.65 10.56
CA THR A 82 0.47 -6.21 10.33
C THR A 82 1.89 -5.73 10.11
N VAL A 83 2.10 -4.96 9.06
CA VAL A 83 3.38 -4.32 8.76
C VAL A 83 3.24 -2.82 9.02
N VAL A 84 4.15 -2.26 9.77
CA VAL A 84 4.20 -0.82 10.03
C VAL A 84 5.36 -0.23 9.23
N CYS A 85 5.02 0.60 8.25
CA CYS A 85 6.00 1.35 7.47
C CYS A 85 6.23 2.70 8.15
N SER A 86 7.47 2.99 8.51
CA SER A 86 7.81 4.20 9.26
C SER A 86 7.60 5.47 8.44
N PRO A 87 7.29 6.61 9.07
CA PRO A 87 7.26 7.88 8.37
C PRO A 87 8.56 8.14 7.60
N GLY A 88 8.44 8.50 6.32
CA GLY A 88 9.57 8.82 5.47
C GLY A 88 10.36 7.63 4.91
N GLU A 89 10.00 6.40 5.26
CA GLU A 89 10.68 5.21 4.74
C GLU A 89 10.20 4.86 3.34
N GLU A 90 11.13 4.82 2.38
CA GLU A 90 10.82 4.39 1.02
C GLU A 90 10.61 2.88 0.99
N HIS A 91 9.46 2.46 0.48
CA HIS A 91 9.08 1.05 0.42
C HIS A 91 8.17 0.77 -0.77
N TRP A 92 7.95 -0.50 -1.02
CA TRP A 92 6.93 -1.00 -1.94
C TRP A 92 6.23 -2.20 -1.31
N HIS A 93 5.04 -2.52 -1.78
CA HIS A 93 4.34 -3.73 -1.37
C HIS A 93 3.55 -4.33 -2.53
N GLY A 94 3.27 -5.62 -2.40
CA GLY A 94 2.58 -6.36 -3.44
C GLY A 94 2.37 -7.82 -3.09
N ALA A 95 1.94 -8.58 -4.10
CA ALA A 95 1.75 -10.03 -4.00
C ALA A 95 3.03 -10.79 -4.36
N THR A 96 3.06 -12.06 -4.03
CA THR A 96 4.08 -12.97 -4.57
C THR A 96 3.83 -13.23 -6.05
N ALA A 97 4.81 -13.81 -6.74
CA ALA A 97 4.72 -14.05 -8.18
C ALA A 97 3.63 -15.06 -8.56
N ASP A 98 3.21 -15.92 -7.65
CA ASP A 98 2.34 -17.05 -7.93
C ASP A 98 1.01 -17.03 -7.15
N ALA A 99 0.78 -16.06 -6.28
CA ALA A 99 -0.42 -16.00 -5.47
C ALA A 99 -0.96 -14.58 -5.31
N PHE A 100 -2.25 -14.49 -5.12
CA PHE A 100 -2.98 -13.26 -4.81
C PHE A 100 -2.69 -12.82 -3.36
N ALA A 101 -2.77 -11.52 -3.11
CA ALA A 101 -2.69 -10.96 -1.77
C ALA A 101 -3.64 -9.77 -1.61
N ALA A 102 -4.11 -9.55 -0.40
CA ALA A 102 -4.90 -8.38 -0.06
C ALA A 102 -4.52 -7.85 1.31
N HIS A 103 -4.56 -6.53 1.45
CA HIS A 103 -4.36 -5.88 2.74
C HIS A 103 -5.23 -4.64 2.88
N LEU A 104 -5.52 -4.27 4.12
CA LEU A 104 -5.97 -2.92 4.44
C LEU A 104 -4.75 -2.00 4.44
N ALA A 105 -4.87 -0.86 3.76
CA ALA A 105 -3.89 0.21 3.80
C ALA A 105 -4.46 1.34 4.65
N ILE A 106 -3.73 1.71 5.70
CA ILE A 106 -4.15 2.72 6.66
C ILE A 106 -3.06 3.79 6.71
N HIS A 107 -3.44 5.03 6.45
CA HIS A 107 -2.50 6.14 6.44
C HIS A 107 -3.16 7.44 6.90
N GLU A 108 -2.34 8.45 7.12
CA GLU A 108 -2.78 9.81 7.38
C GLU A 108 -2.26 10.75 6.30
N SER A 109 -3.06 11.72 5.90
CA SER A 109 -2.60 12.77 4.99
C SER A 109 -1.76 13.80 5.75
N ALA A 110 -0.73 14.31 5.09
CA ALA A 110 0.11 15.38 5.61
C ALA A 110 0.00 16.63 4.72
N ASP A 111 0.30 17.79 5.26
CA ASP A 111 0.34 19.02 4.50
C ASP A 111 1.40 18.94 3.39
N THR A 112 1.07 19.50 2.23
CA THR A 112 1.97 19.61 1.09
C THR A 112 2.44 21.07 0.91
N ALA A 113 3.54 21.26 0.17
CA ALA A 113 4.12 22.58 -0.03
C ALA A 113 3.20 23.54 -0.80
N ASP A 114 2.24 23.02 -1.56
CA ASP A 114 1.27 23.81 -2.33
C ASP A 114 0.02 24.19 -1.54
N GLY A 115 -0.02 23.88 -0.25
CA GLY A 115 -1.16 24.17 0.63
C GLY A 115 -2.25 23.11 0.65
N GLY A 116 -2.08 22.00 -0.08
CA GLY A 116 -2.96 20.85 -0.04
C GLY A 116 -2.54 19.82 1.01
N THR A 117 -3.09 18.62 0.90
CA THR A 117 -2.69 17.47 1.71
C THR A 117 -2.51 16.25 0.82
N SER A 118 -1.61 15.36 1.21
CA SER A 118 -1.42 14.07 0.56
C SER A 118 -0.90 13.05 1.55
N PRO A 119 -1.33 11.78 1.45
CA PRO A 119 -0.79 10.72 2.29
C PRO A 119 0.52 10.13 1.75
N VAL A 120 0.87 10.38 0.48
CA VAL A 120 1.90 9.60 -0.22
C VAL A 120 2.66 10.45 -1.24
N THR A 121 3.95 10.14 -1.42
CA THR A 121 4.75 10.59 -2.56
C THR A 121 5.18 9.36 -3.36
N TRP A 122 4.81 9.33 -4.64
CA TRP A 122 5.12 8.22 -5.54
C TRP A 122 6.48 8.41 -6.20
N LEU A 123 7.22 7.30 -6.33
CA LEU A 123 8.54 7.24 -6.92
C LEU A 123 8.53 6.28 -8.13
N GLU A 124 9.70 5.77 -8.52
CA GLU A 124 9.84 4.91 -9.69
C GLU A 124 9.23 3.51 -9.50
N PRO A 125 8.97 2.78 -10.60
CA PRO A 125 8.57 1.37 -10.51
C PRO A 125 9.63 0.52 -9.83
N VAL A 126 9.19 -0.57 -9.18
CA VAL A 126 10.09 -1.64 -8.73
C VAL A 126 10.51 -2.44 -9.95
N SER A 127 11.82 -2.55 -10.19
CA SER A 127 12.33 -3.32 -11.33
C SER A 127 11.96 -4.80 -11.21
N ASP A 128 11.85 -5.48 -12.35
CA ASP A 128 11.60 -6.93 -12.35
C ASP A 128 12.70 -7.69 -11.62
N GLU A 129 13.95 -7.22 -11.72
CA GLU A 129 15.08 -7.81 -11.02
C GLU A 129 14.93 -7.70 -9.50
N ASP A 130 14.60 -6.52 -8.97
CA ASP A 130 14.39 -6.32 -7.54
C ASP A 130 13.20 -7.15 -7.05
N TYR A 131 12.12 -7.17 -7.83
CA TYR A 131 10.95 -7.95 -7.49
C TYR A 131 11.24 -9.44 -7.44
N GLN A 132 12.00 -9.97 -8.41
CA GLN A 132 12.39 -11.39 -8.43
C GLN A 132 13.27 -11.75 -7.24
N ARG A 133 14.21 -10.90 -6.87
CA ARG A 133 15.02 -11.12 -5.67
C ARG A 133 14.16 -11.20 -4.41
N ALA A 134 13.08 -10.47 -4.35
CA ALA A 134 12.16 -10.48 -3.22
C ALA A 134 11.38 -11.79 -3.06
N GLN A 135 11.34 -12.63 -4.10
CA GLN A 135 10.68 -13.94 -4.05
C GLN A 135 11.52 -15.02 -3.35
N ALA A 136 12.80 -14.79 -3.20
CA ALA A 136 13.74 -15.77 -2.66
C ALA A 136 13.52 -16.07 -1.17
#